data_c08d1c178cd2feb096f61fe1857ca09f
#
_entry.id   c08d1c178cd2feb096f61fe1857ca09f
#
_cell.length_a   1.000
_cell.length_b   1.000
_cell.length_c   1.000
_cell.angle_alpha   90.00
_cell.angle_beta   90.00
_cell.angle_gamma   90.00
#
_symmetry.space_group_name_H-M   'P 1'
#
loop_
_entity.id
_entity.type
_entity.pdbx_description
1 polymer ?
#
loop_
_entity_poly.entity_id
_entity_poly.type
_entity_poly.pdbx_seq_one_letter_code
_entity_poly.pdbx_strand_id
1 'polypeptide(L)'
;MKKSYLISIVLIALTGISCSRLADFTEIPFVYFPSPSLSVYEDAGVVEIPVKAMADMAFTLTFETQDGEKKDAATGLMVPNGQKGVDYDIVDNDAAIVRFDAGETSKSIKVKITDFAGVLTGNKDFTIKISGSGNEVSKGGYSYCKITIIDNDHPLKDIFGEYAATDADGAAWTMTLTDDPDDWYTTRIDGIVPTFAGNYVGQGIRHYVPATVSEDLSTITVNLGYKLADQYNGNDITIFGYDGTYIYGSGSVAFEKTADGYKLGGDKGFAAIYEDGGYYLAAGNAIVTAPITLVKK
;
A
#
# COMPACT_ATOMS: atom_id res chain seq x y z
N MET A 1 18.19 -2.45 -69.22
CA MET A 1 17.09 -1.94 -68.35
C MET A 1 15.91 -2.93 -68.20
N LYS A 2 16.12 -4.27 -68.09
CA LYS A 2 15.05 -5.28 -67.96
C LYS A 2 15.12 -6.13 -66.68
N LYS A 3 16.18 -5.98 -65.86
CA LYS A 3 16.33 -6.76 -64.63
C LYS A 3 15.78 -6.08 -63.35
N SER A 4 15.50 -4.77 -63.39
CA SER A 4 15.04 -4.00 -62.22
C SER A 4 13.54 -4.20 -61.92
N TYR A 5 12.72 -4.49 -62.93
CA TYR A 5 11.25 -4.65 -62.79
C TYR A 5 10.85 -6.00 -62.17
N LEU A 6 11.66 -7.04 -62.35
CA LEU A 6 11.36 -8.36 -61.85
C LEU A 6 11.55 -8.46 -60.34
N ILE A 7 12.50 -7.70 -59.78
CA ILE A 7 12.75 -7.66 -58.34
C ILE A 7 11.65 -6.87 -57.62
N SER A 8 11.14 -5.79 -58.23
CA SER A 8 10.04 -5.00 -57.65
C SER A 8 8.70 -5.75 -57.62
N ILE A 9 8.42 -6.60 -58.60
CA ILE A 9 7.18 -7.41 -58.64
C ILE A 9 7.23 -8.55 -57.61
N VAL A 10 8.40 -9.14 -57.36
CA VAL A 10 8.56 -10.20 -56.34
C VAL A 10 8.49 -9.60 -54.95
N LEU A 11 8.94 -8.36 -54.73
CA LEU A 11 8.87 -7.70 -53.43
C LEU A 11 7.42 -7.31 -53.06
N ILE A 12 6.62 -6.91 -54.05
CA ILE A 12 5.19 -6.57 -53.85
C ILE A 12 4.35 -7.82 -53.61
N ALA A 13 4.71 -8.97 -54.21
CA ALA A 13 4.02 -10.24 -53.97
C ALA A 13 4.29 -10.81 -52.56
N LEU A 14 5.44 -10.50 -51.95
CA LEU A 14 5.78 -10.94 -50.58
C LEU A 14 5.13 -10.08 -49.47
N THR A 15 4.74 -8.84 -49.77
CA THR A 15 4.06 -7.99 -48.79
C THR A 15 2.53 -8.22 -48.75
N GLY A 16 1.96 -8.90 -49.73
CA GLY A 16 0.53 -9.19 -49.82
C GLY A 16 0.06 -10.44 -49.05
N ILE A 17 0.98 -11.25 -48.49
CA ILE A 17 0.60 -12.51 -47.82
C ILE A 17 0.66 -12.39 -46.27
N SER A 18 1.05 -11.23 -45.76
CA SER A 18 1.27 -11.04 -44.31
C SER A 18 0.07 -10.54 -43.54
N CYS A 19 -1.14 -10.50 -44.08
CA CYS A 19 -2.24 -9.85 -43.36
C CYS A 19 -3.59 -10.59 -43.39
N SER A 20 -3.57 -11.94 -43.31
CA SER A 20 -4.85 -12.67 -43.24
C SER A 20 -4.88 -13.83 -42.25
N ARG A 21 -4.04 -13.76 -41.20
CA ARG A 21 -4.22 -14.53 -39.98
C ARG A 21 -3.97 -13.62 -38.78
N LEU A 22 -4.77 -12.59 -38.64
CA LEU A 22 -5.24 -12.26 -37.29
C LEU A 22 -6.06 -13.48 -36.90
N ALA A 23 -5.48 -14.39 -36.13
CA ALA A 23 -6.27 -15.34 -35.39
C ALA A 23 -7.39 -14.51 -34.74
N ASP A 24 -8.65 -14.93 -34.93
CA ASP A 24 -9.72 -14.47 -34.08
C ASP A 24 -9.24 -14.72 -32.63
N PHE A 25 -8.69 -13.71 -32.00
CA PHE A 25 -8.52 -13.70 -30.59
C PHE A 25 -9.96 -13.68 -30.06
N THR A 26 -10.53 -14.85 -29.87
CA THR A 26 -11.67 -15.01 -28.98
C THR A 26 -11.19 -14.49 -27.65
N GLU A 27 -11.60 -13.28 -27.30
CA GLU A 27 -11.29 -12.71 -26.00
C GLU A 27 -11.81 -13.69 -24.96
N ILE A 28 -10.90 -14.30 -24.23
CA ILE A 28 -11.27 -15.25 -23.17
C ILE A 28 -12.03 -14.43 -22.14
N PRO A 29 -13.32 -14.70 -21.92
CA PRO A 29 -14.09 -13.95 -20.94
C PRO A 29 -13.49 -14.11 -19.56
N PHE A 30 -13.39 -13.01 -18.80
CA PHE A 30 -12.79 -13.03 -17.46
C PHE A 30 -13.50 -12.08 -16.49
N VAL A 31 -13.32 -12.37 -15.20
CA VAL A 31 -13.84 -11.58 -14.09
C VAL A 31 -12.72 -11.35 -13.06
N TYR A 32 -12.67 -10.16 -12.43
CA TYR A 32 -11.59 -9.77 -11.53
C TYR A 32 -12.00 -8.62 -10.61
N PHE A 33 -11.25 -8.45 -9.53
CA PHE A 33 -11.27 -7.22 -8.75
C PHE A 33 -10.36 -6.17 -9.39
N PRO A 34 -10.78 -4.89 -9.50
CA PRO A 34 -9.94 -3.83 -10.08
C PRO A 34 -8.75 -3.47 -9.19
N SER A 35 -8.81 -3.79 -7.88
CA SER A 35 -7.72 -3.62 -6.93
C SER A 35 -7.55 -4.87 -6.06
N PRO A 36 -6.32 -5.24 -5.68
CA PRO A 36 -6.08 -6.35 -4.75
C PRO A 36 -6.41 -5.99 -3.31
N SER A 37 -6.65 -4.71 -3.01
CA SER A 37 -6.97 -4.23 -1.66
C SER A 37 -7.88 -3.00 -1.70
N LEU A 38 -8.62 -2.81 -0.62
CA LEU A 38 -9.48 -1.65 -0.37
C LEU A 38 -9.45 -1.35 1.14
N SER A 39 -9.38 -0.08 1.50
CA SER A 39 -9.53 0.35 2.89
C SER A 39 -10.85 1.10 3.06
N VAL A 40 -11.55 0.83 4.15
CA VAL A 40 -12.83 1.44 4.51
C VAL A 40 -12.80 1.79 6.00
N TYR A 41 -13.48 2.84 6.41
CA TYR A 41 -13.65 3.14 7.83
C TYR A 41 -14.75 2.26 8.44
N GLU A 42 -14.66 1.98 9.74
CA GLU A 42 -15.66 1.14 10.42
C GLU A 42 -17.06 1.78 10.45
N ASP A 43 -17.16 3.11 10.42
CA ASP A 43 -18.41 3.88 10.35
C ASP A 43 -18.97 4.01 8.91
N ALA A 44 -18.33 3.41 7.92
CA ALA A 44 -18.76 3.52 6.51
C ALA A 44 -20.12 2.85 6.23
N GLY A 45 -20.64 2.04 7.15
CA GLY A 45 -21.90 1.35 7.00
C GLY A 45 -21.87 0.28 5.90
N VAL A 46 -22.61 0.45 4.83
CA VAL A 46 -22.60 -0.49 3.69
C VAL A 46 -21.65 0.03 2.61
N VAL A 47 -20.64 -0.76 2.29
CA VAL A 47 -19.65 -0.47 1.25
C VAL A 47 -19.83 -1.39 0.06
N GLU A 48 -19.50 -0.88 -1.13
CA GLU A 48 -19.57 -1.62 -2.39
C GLU A 48 -18.17 -2.00 -2.85
N ILE A 49 -17.89 -3.29 -2.92
CA ILE A 49 -16.64 -3.83 -3.44
C ILE A 49 -16.81 -4.11 -4.92
N PRO A 50 -16.17 -3.34 -5.81
CA PRO A 50 -16.40 -3.47 -7.24
C PRO A 50 -15.80 -4.76 -7.79
N VAL A 51 -16.56 -5.40 -8.68
CA VAL A 51 -16.13 -6.55 -9.49
C VAL A 51 -16.28 -6.16 -10.97
N LYS A 52 -15.25 -6.39 -11.73
CA LYS A 52 -15.23 -6.13 -13.17
C LYS A 52 -15.28 -7.41 -13.97
N ALA A 53 -15.94 -7.36 -15.10
CA ALA A 53 -16.02 -8.48 -16.03
C ALA A 53 -15.77 -8.01 -17.48
N MET A 54 -15.27 -8.92 -18.29
CA MET A 54 -15.23 -8.82 -19.73
C MET A 54 -15.82 -10.13 -20.28
N ALA A 55 -17.11 -10.12 -20.56
CA ALA A 55 -17.83 -11.27 -21.07
C ALA A 55 -19.07 -10.81 -21.86
N ASP A 56 -19.26 -11.37 -23.04
CA ASP A 56 -20.44 -11.08 -23.89
C ASP A 56 -21.65 -11.92 -23.51
N MET A 57 -21.49 -12.89 -22.62
CA MET A 57 -22.53 -13.79 -22.15
C MET A 57 -22.92 -13.54 -20.71
N ALA A 58 -24.15 -13.87 -20.35
CA ALA A 58 -24.57 -13.87 -18.97
C ALA A 58 -23.88 -14.98 -18.18
N PHE A 59 -23.42 -14.67 -16.97
CA PHE A 59 -22.79 -15.66 -16.09
C PHE A 59 -23.04 -15.36 -14.62
N THR A 60 -22.70 -16.34 -13.80
CA THR A 60 -22.82 -16.24 -12.35
C THR A 60 -21.43 -16.34 -11.72
N LEU A 61 -21.08 -15.33 -10.93
CA LEU A 61 -19.88 -15.33 -10.10
C LEU A 61 -20.25 -15.85 -8.72
N THR A 62 -19.45 -16.78 -8.20
CA THR A 62 -19.46 -17.16 -6.79
C THR A 62 -18.21 -16.63 -6.10
N PHE A 63 -18.37 -16.20 -4.86
CA PHE A 63 -17.25 -15.72 -4.06
C PHE A 63 -17.30 -16.32 -2.64
N GLU A 64 -16.21 -16.26 -1.95
CA GLU A 64 -16.09 -16.65 -0.54
C GLU A 64 -15.41 -15.54 0.24
N THR A 65 -15.71 -15.45 1.52
CA THR A 65 -15.00 -14.57 2.45
C THR A 65 -14.05 -15.40 3.30
N GLN A 66 -12.89 -14.84 3.56
CA GLN A 66 -11.92 -15.40 4.50
C GLN A 66 -11.70 -14.35 5.58
N ASP A 67 -12.02 -14.73 6.82
CA ASP A 67 -11.74 -13.91 7.99
C ASP A 67 -10.25 -13.63 8.12
N GLY A 68 -9.91 -12.48 8.66
CA GLY A 68 -8.55 -12.10 8.93
C GLY A 68 -8.01 -12.71 10.21
N GLU A 69 -6.71 -12.72 10.33
CA GLU A 69 -5.99 -13.12 11.53
C GLU A 69 -4.83 -12.15 11.77
N LYS A 70 -4.56 -11.86 13.03
CA LYS A 70 -3.39 -11.10 13.45
C LYS A 70 -2.62 -11.84 14.51
N LYS A 71 -1.32 -11.59 14.58
CA LYS A 71 -0.49 -12.12 15.66
C LYS A 71 -0.72 -11.26 16.90
N ASP A 72 -1.14 -11.89 17.98
CA ASP A 72 -1.25 -11.24 19.29
C ASP A 72 0.16 -10.96 19.84
N ALA A 73 0.41 -9.71 20.20
CA ALA A 73 1.75 -9.26 20.61
C ALA A 73 2.18 -9.86 21.96
N ALA A 74 1.24 -10.13 22.86
CA ALA A 74 1.53 -10.65 24.19
C ALA A 74 1.79 -12.17 24.19
N THR A 75 1.02 -12.91 23.39
CA THR A 75 1.06 -14.38 23.37
C THR A 75 1.83 -14.95 22.18
N GLY A 76 2.01 -14.15 21.12
CA GLY A 76 2.58 -14.57 19.85
C GLY A 76 1.70 -15.51 19.03
N LEU A 77 0.46 -15.76 19.47
CA LEU A 77 -0.50 -16.62 18.79
C LEU A 77 -1.28 -15.84 17.73
N MET A 78 -1.74 -16.55 16.69
CA MET A 78 -2.68 -15.99 15.73
C MET A 78 -4.07 -15.91 16.37
N VAL A 79 -4.68 -14.73 16.32
CA VAL A 79 -6.03 -14.47 16.83
C VAL A 79 -6.90 -13.94 15.71
N PRO A 80 -8.23 -14.18 15.74
CA PRO A 80 -9.15 -13.65 14.75
C PRO A 80 -9.07 -12.13 14.65
N ASN A 81 -9.13 -11.61 13.43
CA ASN A 81 -9.09 -10.18 13.15
C ASN A 81 -9.87 -9.87 11.86
N GLY A 82 -11.08 -9.37 11.98
CA GLY A 82 -12.00 -9.17 10.86
C GLY A 82 -12.88 -10.40 10.61
N GLN A 83 -13.84 -10.67 11.50
CA GLN A 83 -14.70 -11.84 11.48
C GLN A 83 -16.06 -11.53 10.86
N LYS A 84 -16.54 -12.44 9.99
CA LYS A 84 -17.89 -12.38 9.45
C LYS A 84 -18.94 -12.57 10.57
N GLY A 85 -20.01 -11.76 10.52
CA GLY A 85 -21.07 -11.74 11.54
C GLY A 85 -20.70 -10.98 12.82
N VAL A 86 -19.46 -10.50 12.94
CA VAL A 86 -18.98 -9.65 14.04
C VAL A 86 -18.57 -8.30 13.51
N ASP A 87 -17.51 -8.27 12.70
CA ASP A 87 -16.88 -7.05 12.18
C ASP A 87 -17.44 -6.64 10.81
N TYR A 88 -17.93 -7.62 10.04
CA TYR A 88 -18.58 -7.38 8.75
C TYR A 88 -19.61 -8.44 8.43
N ASP A 89 -20.51 -8.14 7.50
CA ASP A 89 -21.42 -9.12 6.91
C ASP A 89 -21.65 -8.83 5.42
N ILE A 90 -22.03 -9.85 4.65
CA ILE A 90 -22.41 -9.69 3.25
C ILE A 90 -23.90 -9.39 3.19
N VAL A 91 -24.29 -8.33 2.49
CA VAL A 91 -25.68 -7.93 2.33
C VAL A 91 -26.08 -7.90 0.85
N ASP A 92 -27.36 -8.16 0.57
CA ASP A 92 -27.94 -8.14 -0.78
C ASP A 92 -27.32 -9.16 -1.79
N ASN A 93 -26.48 -10.09 -1.32
CA ASN A 93 -25.85 -11.11 -2.14
C ASN A 93 -26.19 -12.50 -1.57
N ASP A 94 -27.44 -12.92 -1.74
CA ASP A 94 -27.87 -14.25 -1.32
C ASP A 94 -26.92 -15.34 -1.82
N ALA A 95 -26.50 -16.22 -0.93
CA ALA A 95 -25.63 -17.37 -1.23
C ALA A 95 -24.25 -17.03 -1.83
N ALA A 96 -23.67 -15.83 -1.55
CA ALA A 96 -22.39 -15.40 -2.07
C ALA A 96 -22.29 -15.43 -3.62
N ILE A 97 -23.35 -14.95 -4.28
CA ILE A 97 -23.52 -14.98 -5.74
C ILE A 97 -23.68 -13.56 -6.27
N VAL A 98 -22.98 -13.25 -7.37
CA VAL A 98 -23.18 -12.05 -8.19
C VAL A 98 -23.54 -12.51 -9.62
N ARG A 99 -24.66 -11.99 -10.15
CA ARG A 99 -25.10 -12.30 -11.51
C ARG A 99 -24.78 -11.15 -12.45
N PHE A 100 -24.14 -11.48 -13.55
CA PHE A 100 -23.86 -10.58 -14.65
C PHE A 100 -24.78 -10.94 -15.84
N ASP A 101 -25.42 -9.94 -16.40
CA ASP A 101 -26.12 -10.08 -17.67
C ASP A 101 -25.12 -10.00 -18.85
N ALA A 102 -25.55 -10.45 -20.03
CA ALA A 102 -24.70 -10.41 -21.22
C ALA A 102 -24.24 -8.98 -21.50
N GLY A 103 -22.93 -8.79 -21.68
CA GLY A 103 -22.31 -7.48 -21.93
C GLY A 103 -22.20 -6.57 -20.71
N GLU A 104 -22.59 -7.02 -19.54
CA GLU A 104 -22.44 -6.25 -18.30
C GLU A 104 -21.00 -6.35 -17.78
N THR A 105 -20.37 -5.20 -17.57
CA THR A 105 -18.92 -5.12 -17.27
C THR A 105 -18.59 -4.82 -15.81
N SER A 106 -19.58 -4.52 -14.96
CA SER A 106 -19.35 -4.12 -13.58
C SER A 106 -20.52 -4.45 -12.68
N LYS A 107 -20.24 -5.02 -11.53
CA LYS A 107 -21.14 -5.23 -10.39
C LYS A 107 -20.41 -4.91 -9.10
N SER A 108 -21.12 -4.96 -7.98
CA SER A 108 -20.54 -4.78 -6.65
C SER A 108 -20.98 -5.90 -5.71
N ILE A 109 -20.08 -6.29 -4.82
CA ILE A 109 -20.40 -7.08 -3.64
C ILE A 109 -20.64 -6.07 -2.51
N LYS A 110 -21.82 -6.11 -1.90
CA LYS A 110 -22.15 -5.21 -0.80
C LYS A 110 -21.76 -5.84 0.52
N VAL A 111 -21.00 -5.11 1.29
CA VAL A 111 -20.50 -5.50 2.60
C VAL A 111 -20.96 -4.47 3.62
N LYS A 112 -21.66 -4.91 4.65
CA LYS A 112 -21.98 -4.11 5.82
C LYS A 112 -20.81 -4.19 6.79
N ILE A 113 -20.25 -3.06 7.15
CA ILE A 113 -19.22 -2.93 8.18
C ILE A 113 -19.92 -2.65 9.51
N THR A 114 -19.44 -3.28 10.58
CA THR A 114 -19.95 -3.03 11.93
C THR A 114 -19.15 -1.90 12.55
N ASP A 115 -19.85 -0.84 12.97
CA ASP A 115 -19.30 0.27 13.72
C ASP A 115 -19.32 -0.05 15.22
N PHE A 116 -18.18 0.03 15.88
CA PHE A 116 -18.01 -0.10 17.32
C PHE A 116 -17.81 1.26 17.99
N ALA A 117 -18.59 2.25 17.59
CA ALA A 117 -18.45 3.65 17.95
C ALA A 117 -17.96 3.91 19.38
N GLY A 118 -16.85 4.62 19.53
CA GLY A 118 -16.22 4.96 20.81
C GLY A 118 -15.44 3.81 21.45
N VAL A 119 -15.25 2.68 20.76
CA VAL A 119 -14.50 1.54 21.25
C VAL A 119 -13.32 1.25 20.34
N LEU A 120 -12.12 1.55 20.81
CA LEU A 120 -10.90 1.24 20.09
C LEU A 120 -10.73 -0.28 19.94
N THR A 121 -10.98 -0.79 18.75
CA THR A 121 -10.91 -2.23 18.44
C THR A 121 -9.70 -2.60 17.58
N GLY A 122 -9.10 -1.58 16.97
CA GLY A 122 -7.98 -1.69 16.04
C GLY A 122 -8.41 -2.05 14.62
N ASN A 123 -7.49 -1.78 13.70
CA ASN A 123 -7.71 -2.12 12.31
C ASN A 123 -7.91 -3.62 12.12
N LYS A 124 -8.84 -3.99 11.26
CA LYS A 124 -9.23 -5.37 10.99
C LYS A 124 -9.16 -5.67 9.51
N ASP A 125 -8.86 -6.91 9.19
CA ASP A 125 -8.73 -7.34 7.81
C ASP A 125 -9.63 -8.55 7.51
N PHE A 126 -10.15 -8.61 6.30
CA PHE A 126 -10.74 -9.82 5.73
C PHE A 126 -10.50 -9.84 4.22
N THR A 127 -10.72 -10.98 3.59
CA THR A 127 -10.50 -11.11 2.15
C THR A 127 -11.73 -11.67 1.47
N ILE A 128 -12.10 -11.09 0.34
CA ILE A 128 -13.09 -11.64 -0.57
C ILE A 128 -12.35 -12.29 -1.74
N LYS A 129 -12.66 -13.56 -2.04
CA LYS A 129 -12.06 -14.31 -3.14
C LYS A 129 -13.12 -14.75 -4.13
N ILE A 130 -12.84 -14.67 -5.40
CA ILE A 130 -13.62 -15.29 -6.45
C ILE A 130 -13.40 -16.80 -6.34
N SER A 131 -14.40 -17.54 -5.88
CA SER A 131 -14.34 -19.00 -5.74
C SER A 131 -14.69 -19.72 -7.04
N GLY A 132 -15.64 -19.18 -7.82
CA GLY A 132 -16.03 -19.73 -9.11
C GLY A 132 -16.65 -18.71 -10.04
N SER A 133 -16.65 -19.03 -11.31
CA SER A 133 -17.35 -18.29 -12.36
C SER A 133 -17.96 -19.30 -13.34
N GLY A 134 -19.25 -19.14 -13.63
CA GLY A 134 -19.93 -20.03 -14.58
C GLY A 134 -19.59 -19.71 -16.03
N ASN A 135 -20.02 -20.60 -16.94
CA ASN A 135 -19.99 -20.38 -18.37
C ASN A 135 -18.62 -20.07 -18.98
N GLU A 136 -17.59 -20.83 -18.59
CA GLU A 136 -16.25 -20.69 -19.17
C GLU A 136 -15.55 -19.33 -18.93
N VAL A 137 -16.11 -18.49 -18.04
CA VAL A 137 -15.47 -17.23 -17.64
C VAL A 137 -14.29 -17.50 -16.73
N SER A 138 -13.14 -17.04 -17.12
CA SER A 138 -11.88 -17.22 -16.37
C SER A 138 -11.75 -16.19 -15.24
N LYS A 139 -10.96 -16.54 -14.24
CA LYS A 139 -10.52 -15.54 -13.23
C LYS A 139 -9.35 -14.77 -13.84
N GLY A 140 -9.51 -13.46 -14.02
CA GLY A 140 -8.48 -12.57 -14.55
C GLY A 140 -7.93 -11.65 -13.46
N GLY A 141 -6.82 -11.00 -13.72
CA GLY A 141 -6.27 -9.96 -12.84
C GLY A 141 -6.18 -10.38 -11.37
N TYR A 142 -6.79 -9.60 -10.49
CA TYR A 142 -6.88 -9.95 -9.08
C TYR A 142 -8.12 -10.81 -8.82
N SER A 143 -7.92 -12.06 -8.43
CA SER A 143 -9.00 -12.98 -8.04
C SER A 143 -9.40 -12.85 -6.57
N TYR A 144 -8.77 -11.95 -5.84
CA TYR A 144 -9.06 -11.61 -4.45
C TYR A 144 -8.96 -10.10 -4.23
N CYS A 145 -9.65 -9.62 -3.20
CA CYS A 145 -9.53 -8.27 -2.68
C CYS A 145 -9.44 -8.34 -1.16
N LYS A 146 -8.35 -7.86 -0.60
CA LYS A 146 -8.18 -7.70 0.84
C LYS A 146 -8.85 -6.41 1.27
N ILE A 147 -9.76 -6.47 2.23
CA ILE A 147 -10.42 -5.31 2.80
C ILE A 147 -9.83 -5.04 4.18
N THR A 148 -9.37 -3.80 4.38
CA THR A 148 -8.93 -3.32 5.69
C THR A 148 -10.00 -2.39 6.24
N ILE A 149 -10.61 -2.76 7.37
CA ILE A 149 -11.48 -1.90 8.16
C ILE A 149 -10.59 -1.07 9.06
N ILE A 150 -10.63 0.25 8.86
CA ILE A 150 -9.86 1.21 9.65
C ILE A 150 -10.72 1.62 10.84
N ASP A 151 -10.19 1.35 12.03
CA ASP A 151 -10.76 1.86 13.27
C ASP A 151 -10.66 3.38 13.28
N ASN A 152 -11.78 4.08 13.23
CA ASN A 152 -11.84 5.54 13.24
C ASN A 152 -11.86 6.11 14.66
N ASP A 153 -11.84 5.26 15.68
CA ASP A 153 -11.61 5.64 17.07
C ASP A 153 -10.12 5.60 17.45
N HIS A 154 -9.24 5.25 16.48
CA HIS A 154 -7.80 5.23 16.70
C HIS A 154 -7.28 6.60 17.17
N PRO A 155 -6.53 6.67 18.31
CA PRO A 155 -6.09 7.94 18.89
C PRO A 155 -5.22 8.77 17.93
N LEU A 156 -4.50 8.12 17.02
CA LEU A 156 -3.62 8.77 16.06
C LEU A 156 -4.24 8.97 14.68
N LYS A 157 -5.55 8.71 14.47
CA LYS A 157 -6.18 8.81 13.14
C LYS A 157 -5.93 10.13 12.43
N ASP A 158 -5.89 11.22 13.19
CA ASP A 158 -5.73 12.57 12.64
C ASP A 158 -4.31 12.87 12.15
N ILE A 159 -3.31 12.06 12.53
CA ILE A 159 -1.94 12.22 12.06
C ILE A 159 -1.58 11.26 10.92
N PHE A 160 -2.36 10.23 10.66
CA PHE A 160 -2.08 9.30 9.55
C PHE A 160 -2.26 9.97 8.20
N GLY A 161 -1.47 9.54 7.24
CA GLY A 161 -1.53 10.00 5.87
C GLY A 161 -0.19 10.47 5.32
N GLU A 162 -0.25 11.09 4.16
CA GLU A 162 0.91 11.64 3.47
C GLU A 162 1.21 13.08 3.89
N TYR A 163 2.49 13.38 3.99
CA TYR A 163 3.02 14.70 4.26
C TYR A 163 4.02 15.11 3.18
N ALA A 164 3.91 16.33 2.70
CA ALA A 164 4.96 16.96 1.95
C ALA A 164 6.08 17.36 2.92
N ALA A 165 7.21 16.69 2.84
CA ALA A 165 8.39 16.97 3.65
C ALA A 165 9.34 17.90 2.88
N THR A 166 9.93 18.86 3.59
CA THR A 166 10.97 19.76 3.06
C THR A 166 12.03 19.98 4.12
N ASP A 167 13.30 19.84 3.78
CA ASP A 167 14.43 20.10 4.67
C ASP A 167 15.00 21.51 4.54
N ALA A 168 16.04 21.81 5.33
CA ALA A 168 16.69 23.11 5.31
C ALA A 168 17.36 23.46 3.99
N ASP A 169 17.78 22.46 3.22
CA ASP A 169 18.46 22.64 1.92
C ASP A 169 17.44 22.75 0.76
N GLY A 170 16.15 22.64 1.07
CA GLY A 170 15.07 22.73 0.09
C GLY A 170 14.80 21.41 -0.65
N ALA A 171 15.37 20.30 -0.21
CA ALA A 171 14.98 18.99 -0.72
C ALA A 171 13.53 18.68 -0.31
N ALA A 172 12.74 18.23 -1.27
CA ALA A 172 11.31 17.92 -1.05
C ALA A 172 11.03 16.47 -1.39
N TRP A 173 10.25 15.80 -0.51
CA TRP A 173 9.82 14.41 -0.70
C TRP A 173 8.49 14.15 0.00
N THR A 174 8.01 12.91 -0.03
CA THR A 174 6.83 12.49 0.71
C THR A 174 7.23 11.63 1.90
N MET A 175 6.76 11.98 3.09
CA MET A 175 6.73 11.10 4.26
C MET A 175 5.32 10.59 4.44
N THR A 176 5.17 9.32 4.84
CA THR A 176 3.87 8.73 5.12
C THR A 176 3.85 8.20 6.54
N LEU A 177 2.85 8.61 7.31
CA LEU A 177 2.59 8.13 8.66
C LEU A 177 1.45 7.11 8.60
N THR A 178 1.67 5.93 9.17
CA THR A 178 0.67 4.87 9.26
C THR A 178 0.61 4.33 10.68
N ASP A 179 -0.46 3.57 10.98
CA ASP A 179 -0.59 2.91 12.26
C ASP A 179 0.52 1.87 12.52
N ASP A 180 0.85 1.70 13.78
CA ASP A 180 1.60 0.53 14.24
C ASP A 180 0.60 -0.47 14.82
N PRO A 181 0.52 -1.72 14.31
CA PRO A 181 -0.47 -2.69 14.76
C PRO A 181 -0.24 -3.19 16.19
N ASP A 182 0.92 -2.92 16.76
CA ASP A 182 1.32 -3.43 18.06
C ASP A 182 1.26 -2.35 19.17
N ASP A 183 1.18 -1.06 18.82
CA ASP A 183 1.14 0.05 19.79
C ASP A 183 0.35 1.26 19.28
N TRP A 184 -0.72 1.63 19.99
CA TRP A 184 -1.65 2.71 19.66
C TRP A 184 -1.05 4.13 19.64
N TYR A 185 0.04 4.35 20.33
CA TYR A 185 0.74 5.64 20.35
C TYR A 185 2.05 5.60 19.58
N THR A 186 2.27 4.55 18.81
CA THR A 186 3.38 4.45 17.87
C THR A 186 2.85 4.60 16.43
N THR A 187 3.50 5.43 15.64
CA THR A 187 3.28 5.53 14.19
C THR A 187 4.48 4.99 13.44
N ARG A 188 4.26 4.44 12.28
CA ARG A 188 5.31 4.04 11.35
C ARG A 188 5.53 5.16 10.34
N ILE A 189 6.76 5.64 10.26
CA ILE A 189 7.17 6.67 9.30
C ILE A 189 7.86 6.00 8.12
N ASP A 190 7.23 6.06 6.96
CA ASP A 190 7.83 5.71 5.68
C ASP A 190 8.42 6.98 5.06
N GLY A 191 9.65 6.89 4.53
CA GLY A 191 10.32 8.04 3.94
C GLY A 191 10.91 9.02 4.95
N ILE A 192 11.46 8.54 6.08
CA ILE A 192 12.18 9.39 7.05
C ILE A 192 13.35 10.14 6.37
N VAL A 193 13.93 9.58 5.33
CA VAL A 193 14.83 10.23 4.36
C VAL A 193 14.32 9.98 2.94
N PRO A 194 14.61 10.87 1.97
CA PRO A 194 14.04 10.78 0.61
C PRO A 194 14.26 9.44 -0.09
N THR A 195 15.40 8.81 0.12
CA THR A 195 15.76 7.51 -0.47
C THR A 195 14.77 6.40 -0.12
N PHE A 196 14.15 6.47 1.05
CA PHE A 196 13.23 5.45 1.55
C PHE A 196 11.75 5.90 1.51
N ALA A 197 11.45 6.97 0.78
CA ALA A 197 10.07 7.37 0.52
C ALA A 197 9.42 6.39 -0.47
N GLY A 198 8.41 5.66 0.01
CA GLY A 198 7.73 4.63 -0.77
C GLY A 198 8.49 3.29 -0.83
N ASN A 199 8.23 2.49 -1.86
CA ASN A 199 8.93 1.22 -2.04
C ASN A 199 10.34 1.44 -2.57
N TYR A 200 11.34 1.06 -1.80
CA TYR A 200 12.71 1.05 -2.27
C TYR A 200 12.86 0.09 -3.46
N VAL A 201 13.30 0.66 -4.59
CA VAL A 201 13.39 -0.07 -5.86
C VAL A 201 14.42 -1.20 -5.75
N GLY A 202 13.97 -2.44 -5.85
CA GLY A 202 14.78 -3.62 -5.98
C GLY A 202 14.72 -4.64 -4.84
N GLN A 203 14.20 -4.28 -3.66
CA GLN A 203 14.16 -5.19 -2.51
C GLN A 203 12.74 -5.67 -2.15
N GLY A 204 11.69 -4.95 -2.58
CA GLY A 204 10.30 -5.30 -2.26
C GLY A 204 9.93 -5.13 -0.78
N ILE A 205 10.83 -4.57 0.02
CA ILE A 205 10.67 -4.33 1.45
C ILE A 205 10.36 -2.86 1.68
N ARG A 206 9.33 -2.61 2.47
CA ARG A 206 8.96 -1.26 2.87
C ARG A 206 9.78 -0.85 4.10
N HIS A 207 10.51 0.25 3.96
CA HIS A 207 11.33 0.81 5.03
C HIS A 207 10.50 1.79 5.84
N TYR A 208 10.31 1.50 7.10
CA TYR A 208 9.67 2.43 8.03
C TYR A 208 10.44 2.50 9.35
N VAL A 209 10.31 3.63 10.03
CA VAL A 209 10.86 3.87 11.34
C VAL A 209 9.71 4.06 12.32
N PRO A 210 9.66 3.34 13.45
CA PRO A 210 8.66 3.59 14.46
C PRO A 210 8.95 4.90 15.18
N ALA A 211 7.89 5.65 15.48
CA ALA A 211 7.96 6.90 16.23
C ALA A 211 6.84 6.97 17.26
N THR A 212 7.16 7.37 18.47
CA THR A 212 6.19 7.53 19.54
C THR A 212 5.50 8.89 19.42
N VAL A 213 4.18 8.89 19.54
CA VAL A 213 3.35 10.10 19.50
C VAL A 213 2.86 10.41 20.91
N SER A 214 2.94 11.69 21.32
CA SER A 214 2.36 12.11 22.59
C SER A 214 0.84 12.02 22.59
N GLU A 215 0.21 11.75 23.74
CA GLU A 215 -1.25 11.60 23.88
C GLU A 215 -2.04 12.83 23.39
N ASP A 216 -1.46 14.02 23.50
CA ASP A 216 -2.04 15.28 23.03
C ASP A 216 -1.74 15.57 21.54
N LEU A 217 -1.09 14.63 20.84
CA LEU A 217 -0.65 14.73 19.45
C LEU A 217 0.28 15.93 19.18
N SER A 218 0.91 16.47 20.21
CA SER A 218 1.78 17.65 20.07
C SER A 218 3.18 17.30 19.55
N THR A 219 3.64 16.06 19.75
CA THR A 219 4.98 15.64 19.37
C THR A 219 5.00 14.25 18.74
N ILE A 220 5.90 14.06 17.77
CA ILE A 220 6.25 12.77 17.19
C ILE A 220 7.74 12.54 17.43
N THR A 221 8.10 11.58 18.26
CA THR A 221 9.47 11.31 18.70
C THR A 221 10.04 10.10 17.98
N VAL A 222 11.14 10.30 17.28
CA VAL A 222 11.91 9.27 16.58
C VAL A 222 13.15 8.92 17.40
N ASN A 223 13.32 7.63 17.71
CA ASN A 223 14.53 7.13 18.35
C ASN A 223 15.62 6.89 17.31
N LEU A 224 16.80 7.43 17.57
CA LEU A 224 17.99 7.25 16.73
C LEU A 224 18.65 5.91 17.01
N GLY A 225 19.41 5.40 16.05
CA GLY A 225 20.03 4.08 16.13
C GLY A 225 19.06 2.94 15.78
N TYR A 226 17.88 3.23 15.23
CA TYR A 226 16.94 2.21 14.79
C TYR A 226 17.48 1.49 13.55
N LYS A 227 17.56 0.14 13.66
CA LYS A 227 17.97 -0.72 12.54
C LYS A 227 16.76 -1.12 11.72
N LEU A 228 16.79 -0.77 10.45
CA LEU A 228 15.82 -1.27 9.47
C LEU A 228 16.10 -2.75 9.19
N ALA A 229 15.04 -3.52 8.99
CA ALA A 229 15.15 -4.97 8.71
C ALA A 229 15.66 -5.29 7.30
N ASP A 230 16.01 -4.29 6.52
CA ASP A 230 16.51 -4.44 5.15
C ASP A 230 18.02 -4.42 5.13
N GLN A 231 18.59 -5.17 4.16
CA GLN A 231 20.03 -5.32 4.03
C GLN A 231 20.54 -4.62 2.76
N TYR A 232 21.44 -3.69 2.93
CA TYR A 232 22.18 -3.09 1.84
C TYR A 232 23.58 -3.72 1.78
N ASN A 233 23.92 -4.39 0.68
CA ASN A 233 25.18 -5.15 0.53
C ASN A 233 25.44 -6.15 1.68
N GLY A 234 24.38 -6.73 2.26
CA GLY A 234 24.50 -7.67 3.38
C GLY A 234 24.52 -7.02 4.77
N ASN A 235 24.45 -5.70 4.86
CA ASN A 235 24.47 -4.94 6.11
C ASN A 235 23.13 -4.26 6.36
N ASP A 236 22.70 -4.22 7.63
CA ASP A 236 21.50 -3.51 8.02
C ASP A 236 21.69 -2.00 7.87
N ILE A 237 20.61 -1.32 7.47
CA ILE A 237 20.59 0.14 7.43
C ILE A 237 20.12 0.64 8.79
N THR A 238 20.83 1.63 9.34
CA THR A 238 20.52 2.25 10.62
C THR A 238 20.19 3.73 10.42
N ILE A 239 19.14 4.20 11.10
CA ILE A 239 18.75 5.62 11.09
C ILE A 239 19.50 6.34 12.22
N PHE A 240 20.34 7.27 11.86
CA PHE A 240 21.12 8.13 12.73
C PHE A 240 20.57 9.55 12.71
N GLY A 241 20.88 10.33 13.75
CA GLY A 241 20.76 11.78 13.72
C GLY A 241 21.96 12.40 12.97
N TYR A 242 21.72 13.55 12.34
CA TYR A 242 22.74 14.32 11.62
C TYR A 242 22.61 15.81 11.93
N ASP A 243 23.70 16.47 12.34
CA ASP A 243 23.71 17.90 12.72
C ASP A 243 24.36 18.81 11.66
N GLY A 244 24.53 18.32 10.46
CA GLY A 244 25.25 19.01 9.41
C GLY A 244 26.75 18.70 9.38
N THR A 245 27.30 18.08 10.44
CA THR A 245 28.72 17.75 10.56
C THR A 245 28.95 16.33 11.07
N TYR A 246 28.22 15.93 12.11
CA TYR A 246 28.39 14.65 12.78
C TYR A 246 27.13 13.80 12.74
N ILE A 247 27.35 12.50 12.82
CA ILE A 247 26.30 11.46 12.89
C ILE A 247 26.24 10.95 14.31
N TYR A 248 25.02 10.81 14.86
CA TYR A 248 24.82 10.23 16.20
C TYR A 248 23.89 9.03 16.16
N GLY A 249 24.33 7.93 16.74
CA GLY A 249 23.57 6.67 16.80
C GLY A 249 22.67 6.53 18.02
N SER A 250 22.55 7.55 18.89
CA SER A 250 21.77 7.44 20.11
C SER A 250 21.00 8.72 20.44
N GLY A 251 19.95 8.56 21.26
CA GLY A 251 19.04 9.65 21.63
C GLY A 251 17.79 9.64 20.77
N SER A 252 17.08 10.76 20.77
CA SER A 252 15.87 10.94 20.00
C SER A 252 15.78 12.34 19.41
N VAL A 253 14.95 12.50 18.41
CA VAL A 253 14.54 13.78 17.85
C VAL A 253 13.02 13.86 17.81
N ALA A 254 12.45 15.04 18.00
CA ALA A 254 11.01 15.22 18.06
C ALA A 254 10.55 16.24 17.01
N PHE A 255 9.54 15.85 16.25
CA PHE A 255 8.74 16.77 15.46
C PHE A 255 7.69 17.40 16.35
N GLU A 256 7.57 18.70 16.35
CA GLU A 256 6.57 19.47 17.08
C GLU A 256 5.41 19.86 16.16
N LYS A 257 4.19 19.80 16.67
CA LYS A 257 2.97 20.15 15.93
C LYS A 257 2.99 21.63 15.50
N THR A 258 2.55 21.88 14.28
CA THR A 258 2.33 23.20 13.71
C THR A 258 0.88 23.33 13.26
N ALA A 259 0.49 24.49 12.72
CA ALA A 259 -0.87 24.67 12.18
C ALA A 259 -1.18 23.70 11.01
N ASP A 260 -0.18 23.40 10.18
CA ASP A 260 -0.38 22.64 8.93
C ASP A 260 0.23 21.23 8.96
N GLY A 261 0.79 20.82 10.11
CA GLY A 261 1.43 19.51 10.25
C GLY A 261 2.42 19.47 11.38
N TYR A 262 3.70 19.13 11.08
CA TYR A 262 4.75 18.98 12.08
C TYR A 262 6.05 19.61 11.61
N LYS A 263 6.92 19.97 12.54
CA LYS A 263 8.24 20.51 12.26
C LYS A 263 9.29 19.92 13.20
N LEU A 264 10.36 19.38 12.67
CA LEU A 264 11.58 19.12 13.40
C LEU A 264 12.42 20.39 13.37
N GLY A 265 12.58 21.00 14.54
CA GLY A 265 13.41 22.18 14.75
C GLY A 265 14.85 21.83 15.10
N GLY A 266 15.64 22.87 15.36
CA GLY A 266 17.03 22.72 15.78
C GLY A 266 18.00 22.41 14.62
N ASP A 267 19.07 21.70 14.96
CA ASP A 267 20.21 21.41 14.08
C ASP A 267 20.34 19.92 13.74
N LYS A 268 19.42 19.07 14.19
CA LYS A 268 19.49 17.62 14.01
C LYS A 268 18.50 17.16 12.94
N GLY A 269 19.03 16.66 11.83
CA GLY A 269 18.28 15.92 10.82
C GLY A 269 18.47 14.41 10.95
N PHE A 270 18.39 13.70 9.83
CA PHE A 270 18.54 12.24 9.77
C PHE A 270 19.58 11.84 8.73
N ALA A 271 20.20 10.69 8.97
CA ALA A 271 21.05 10.00 8.00
C ALA A 271 20.74 8.50 8.03
N ALA A 272 20.58 7.88 6.86
CA ALA A 272 20.46 6.43 6.71
C ALA A 272 21.85 5.86 6.37
N ILE A 273 22.37 5.04 7.26
CA ILE A 273 23.77 4.59 7.25
C ILE A 273 23.80 3.07 7.28
N TYR A 274 24.72 2.45 6.52
CA TYR A 274 25.12 1.05 6.73
C TYR A 274 26.57 0.98 7.17
N GLU A 275 26.91 -0.07 7.93
CA GLU A 275 28.24 -0.31 8.45
C GLU A 275 28.89 -1.48 7.69
N ASP A 276 30.04 -1.21 7.06
CA ASP A 276 30.87 -2.23 6.38
C ASP A 276 32.34 -1.84 6.56
N GLY A 277 32.88 -2.08 7.76
CA GLY A 277 34.24 -1.63 8.15
C GLY A 277 34.38 -0.11 8.27
N GLY A 278 33.31 0.64 8.10
CA GLY A 278 33.15 2.09 8.20
C GLY A 278 31.69 2.49 8.13
N TYR A 279 31.39 3.79 8.24
CA TYR A 279 30.02 4.31 8.10
C TYR A 279 29.82 4.86 6.69
N TYR A 280 28.82 4.35 5.99
CA TYR A 280 28.50 4.72 4.61
C TYR A 280 27.06 5.14 4.48
N LEU A 281 26.78 6.15 3.67
CA LEU A 281 25.42 6.51 3.29
C LEU A 281 24.78 5.37 2.50
N ALA A 282 23.55 5.01 2.88
CA ALA A 282 22.80 3.95 2.23
C ALA A 282 22.48 4.26 0.75
N ALA A 283 22.34 5.56 0.40
CA ALA A 283 22.18 6.03 -0.97
C ALA A 283 22.42 7.54 -1.07
N GLY A 284 22.39 8.10 -2.28
CA GLY A 284 22.72 9.51 -2.55
C GLY A 284 21.84 10.55 -1.85
N ASN A 285 20.58 10.22 -1.51
CA ASN A 285 19.64 11.11 -0.79
C ASN A 285 19.30 10.54 0.59
N ALA A 286 20.28 9.95 1.27
CA ALA A 286 20.13 9.33 2.58
C ALA A 286 20.39 10.28 3.75
N ILE A 287 20.61 11.57 3.49
CA ILE A 287 20.77 12.63 4.50
C ILE A 287 19.68 13.67 4.29
N VAL A 288 19.14 14.17 5.40
CA VAL A 288 18.27 15.35 5.46
C VAL A 288 18.70 16.23 6.62
N THR A 289 18.67 17.54 6.42
CA THR A 289 19.11 18.56 7.39
C THR A 289 17.92 19.25 8.03
N ALA A 290 18.00 19.48 9.34
CA ALA A 290 16.98 20.29 10.03
C ALA A 290 17.14 21.79 9.72
N PRO A 291 16.06 22.58 9.79
CA PRO A 291 14.69 22.15 10.11
C PRO A 291 14.00 21.35 9.01
N ILE A 292 13.23 20.34 9.38
CA ILE A 292 12.38 19.57 8.48
C ILE A 292 10.94 19.97 8.73
N THR A 293 10.24 20.40 7.70
CA THR A 293 8.81 20.75 7.77
C THR A 293 7.97 19.67 7.10
N LEU A 294 6.92 19.23 7.77
CA LEU A 294 5.92 18.28 7.29
C LEU A 294 4.59 18.99 7.15
N VAL A 295 4.08 19.08 5.94
CA VAL A 295 2.74 19.64 5.66
C VAL A 295 1.84 18.51 5.22
N LYS A 296 0.72 18.32 5.94
CA LYS A 296 -0.25 17.26 5.63
C LYS A 296 -0.89 17.53 4.26
N LYS A 297 -0.96 16.51 3.41
CA LYS A 297 -1.57 16.60 2.07
C LYS A 297 -3.09 16.46 2.10
#